data_2337fc140719c84957f2f07a753baf2d
#
_entry.id   2337fc140719c84957f2f07a753baf2d
#
_cell.length_a   1.000
_cell.length_b   1.000
_cell.length_c   1.000
_cell.angle_alpha   90.00
_cell.angle_beta   90.00
_cell.angle_gamma   90.00
#
_symmetry.space_group_name_H-M   'P 1'
#
loop_
_entity.id
_entity.type
_entity.pdbx_description
1 polymer ?
#
loop_
_entity_poly.entity_id
_entity_poly.type
_entity_poly.pdbx_seq_one_letter_code
_entity_poly.pdbx_strand_id
1 'polypeptide(L)'
;MTRVSVPASTANLGAGFDTLWLSLSMHLEAGLEGSPQPAGARLADQHHPASVAFKSAGGTGGVWVRDGIPMGRGLGFSGAARVGGALLAIAQREGAVAANSREARLAAFRAATRLEGHPDNVAASALGGLTVAAGDIAIRVPIAVHGAIVVWVPQNSTSTKESRTKLAPSIALHDAAFNVARSALFVEIGRAHV
;
A
#
# COMPACT_ATOMS: atom_id res chain seq x y z
N MET A 1 -21.34 -9.73 -3.36
CA MET A 1 -21.00 -8.37 -3.84
C MET A 1 -19.49 -8.27 -3.97
N THR A 2 -18.98 -7.97 -5.16
CA THR A 2 -17.54 -7.94 -5.41
C THR A 2 -17.02 -6.52 -5.15
N ARG A 3 -16.61 -6.27 -3.91
CA ARG A 3 -16.00 -5.02 -3.44
C ARG A 3 -14.77 -5.35 -2.62
N VAL A 4 -13.72 -4.57 -2.78
CA VAL A 4 -12.47 -4.65 -2.00
C VAL A 4 -12.22 -3.33 -1.27
N SER A 5 -11.61 -3.41 -0.10
CA SER A 5 -11.19 -2.26 0.71
C SER A 5 -9.71 -2.40 1.03
N VAL A 6 -8.96 -1.34 0.75
CA VAL A 6 -7.49 -1.33 0.86
C VAL A 6 -7.05 -0.13 1.71
N PRO A 7 -6.25 -0.34 2.75
CA PRO A 7 -5.81 0.73 3.62
C PRO A 7 -4.78 1.66 2.96
N ALA A 8 -4.80 2.91 3.38
CA ALA A 8 -3.69 3.84 3.23
C ALA A 8 -2.45 3.34 3.95
N SER A 9 -1.33 3.96 3.70
CA SER A 9 -0.07 3.60 4.34
C SER A 9 0.84 4.81 4.55
N THR A 10 1.66 4.73 5.58
CA THR A 10 2.81 5.63 5.76
C THR A 10 4.10 4.85 5.59
N ALA A 11 5.11 5.51 5.03
CA ALA A 11 6.36 4.89 4.60
C ALA A 11 7.53 5.28 5.49
N ASN A 12 8.57 4.47 5.44
CA ASN A 12 9.91 4.73 5.98
C ASN A 12 10.03 4.65 7.50
N LEU A 13 9.07 5.09 8.28
CA LEU A 13 9.05 5.04 9.75
C LEU A 13 10.41 5.42 10.39
N GLY A 14 11.02 6.51 9.92
CA GLY A 14 12.35 6.94 10.34
C GLY A 14 13.46 6.06 9.72
N ALA A 15 14.06 5.20 10.52
CA ALA A 15 15.19 4.36 10.11
C ALA A 15 14.85 3.26 9.08
N GLY A 16 13.58 3.00 8.84
CA GLY A 16 13.13 1.97 7.89
C GLY A 16 13.01 2.45 6.45
N PHE A 17 13.85 3.36 6.01
CA PHE A 17 13.83 3.92 4.65
C PHE A 17 13.75 2.82 3.59
N ASP A 18 12.74 2.90 2.71
CA ASP A 18 12.45 1.92 1.66
C ASP A 18 12.27 0.46 2.13
N THR A 19 12.02 0.25 3.44
CA THR A 19 11.94 -1.10 4.04
C THR A 19 10.73 -1.28 4.95
N LEU A 20 10.33 -0.24 5.72
CA LEU A 20 9.27 -0.32 6.71
C LEU A 20 8.07 0.53 6.33
N TRP A 21 6.88 -0.06 6.42
CA TRP A 21 5.60 0.60 6.12
C TRP A 21 4.54 0.20 7.14
N LEU A 22 3.62 1.11 7.37
CA LEU A 22 2.51 0.88 8.28
C LEU A 22 1.20 1.26 7.61
N SER A 23 0.20 0.38 7.66
CA SER A 23 -1.14 0.69 7.19
C SER A 23 -1.87 1.63 8.14
N LEU A 24 -2.73 2.47 7.58
CA LEU A 24 -3.54 3.46 8.28
C LEU A 24 -5.03 3.13 8.15
N SER A 25 -5.86 3.72 9.00
CA SER A 25 -7.30 3.47 9.04
C SER A 25 -8.11 4.12 7.90
N MET A 26 -7.50 4.97 7.08
CA MET A 26 -8.11 5.48 5.87
C MET A 26 -8.09 4.40 4.78
N HIS A 27 -9.16 4.29 4.00
CA HIS A 27 -9.27 3.23 2.99
C HIS A 27 -9.68 3.79 1.61
N LEU A 28 -9.15 3.15 0.58
CA LEU A 28 -9.73 3.18 -0.76
C LEU A 28 -10.63 1.96 -0.92
N GLU A 29 -11.82 2.16 -1.47
CA GLU A 29 -12.69 1.07 -1.88
C GLU A 29 -12.77 1.00 -3.39
N ALA A 30 -12.84 -0.20 -3.92
CA ALA A 30 -13.04 -0.45 -5.34
C ALA A 30 -14.04 -1.58 -5.56
N GLY A 31 -14.82 -1.49 -6.64
CA GLY A 31 -15.75 -2.53 -7.04
C GLY A 31 -16.01 -2.50 -8.55
N LEU A 32 -16.72 -3.50 -9.03
CA LEU A 32 -17.04 -3.63 -10.45
C LEU A 32 -18.12 -2.62 -10.86
N GLU A 33 -17.98 -2.03 -12.02
CA GLU A 33 -19.05 -1.26 -12.65
C GLU A 33 -20.34 -2.09 -12.73
N GLY A 34 -21.48 -1.45 -12.46
CA GLY A 34 -22.76 -2.14 -12.37
C GLY A 34 -23.06 -2.82 -11.03
N SER A 35 -22.06 -2.96 -10.11
CA SER A 35 -22.31 -3.41 -8.76
C SER A 35 -22.77 -2.25 -7.84
N PRO A 36 -23.43 -2.52 -6.70
CA PRO A 36 -23.82 -1.49 -5.74
C PRO A 36 -22.65 -0.64 -5.29
N GLN A 37 -22.83 0.68 -5.38
CA GLN A 37 -21.80 1.68 -5.05
C GLN A 37 -22.14 2.39 -3.74
N PRO A 38 -21.18 2.59 -2.83
CA PRO A 38 -21.38 3.42 -1.66
C PRO A 38 -21.45 4.91 -2.04
N ALA A 39 -22.03 5.72 -1.18
CA ALA A 39 -22.05 7.15 -1.37
C ALA A 39 -20.63 7.73 -1.57
N GLY A 40 -20.47 8.62 -2.55
CA GLY A 40 -19.19 9.21 -2.91
C GLY A 40 -18.30 8.33 -3.81
N ALA A 41 -18.78 7.16 -4.24
CA ALA A 41 -18.09 6.39 -5.26
C ALA A 41 -18.26 7.04 -6.64
N ARG A 42 -17.27 6.85 -7.51
CA ARG A 42 -17.28 7.31 -8.91
C ARG A 42 -16.65 6.26 -9.82
N LEU A 43 -16.99 6.28 -11.08
CA LEU A 43 -16.28 5.46 -12.07
C LEU A 43 -14.83 5.94 -12.20
N ALA A 44 -13.92 5.01 -12.13
CA ALA A 44 -12.50 5.26 -12.37
C ALA A 44 -12.23 5.27 -13.87
N ASP A 45 -11.58 6.32 -14.36
CA ASP A 45 -11.15 6.38 -15.75
C ASP A 45 -10.06 5.34 -16.06
N GLN A 46 -9.71 5.20 -17.34
CA GLN A 46 -8.75 4.20 -17.79
C GLN A 46 -7.32 4.42 -17.28
N HIS A 47 -6.98 5.64 -16.84
CA HIS A 47 -5.64 6.01 -16.32
C HIS A 47 -5.58 5.92 -14.80
N HIS A 48 -6.73 5.77 -14.15
CA HIS A 48 -6.75 5.60 -12.69
C HIS A 48 -5.94 4.36 -12.27
N PRO A 49 -5.06 4.45 -11.25
CA PRO A 49 -4.19 3.33 -10.86
C PRO A 49 -4.94 2.03 -10.57
N ALA A 50 -6.16 2.11 -10.03
CA ALA A 50 -6.99 0.93 -9.80
C ALA A 50 -7.44 0.28 -11.11
N SER A 51 -7.88 1.07 -12.12
CA SER A 51 -8.29 0.56 -13.43
C SER A 51 -7.12 -0.09 -14.19
N VAL A 52 -5.95 0.55 -14.13
CA VAL A 52 -4.72 0.02 -14.74
C VAL A 52 -4.35 -1.33 -14.12
N ALA A 53 -4.33 -1.42 -12.79
CA ALA A 53 -3.97 -2.64 -12.08
C ALA A 53 -5.03 -3.74 -12.26
N PHE A 54 -6.31 -3.39 -12.28
CA PHE A 54 -7.41 -4.32 -12.53
C PHE A 54 -7.26 -5.00 -13.90
N LYS A 55 -7.07 -4.20 -14.96
CA LYS A 55 -6.87 -4.72 -16.33
C LYS A 55 -5.58 -5.53 -16.43
N SER A 56 -4.48 -5.05 -15.87
CA SER A 56 -3.18 -5.76 -15.86
C SER A 56 -3.25 -7.11 -15.15
N ALA A 57 -4.12 -7.25 -14.15
CA ALA A 57 -4.37 -8.50 -13.43
C ALA A 57 -5.44 -9.40 -14.08
N GLY A 58 -5.89 -9.08 -15.31
CA GLY A 58 -6.84 -9.88 -16.08
C GLY A 58 -8.31 -9.56 -15.78
N GLY A 59 -8.60 -8.46 -15.10
CA GLY A 59 -9.97 -8.01 -14.87
C GLY A 59 -10.62 -7.42 -16.13
N THR A 60 -11.93 -7.59 -16.27
CA THR A 60 -12.73 -7.14 -17.41
C THR A 60 -13.88 -6.22 -16.99
N GLY A 61 -14.16 -5.20 -17.79
CA GLY A 61 -15.18 -4.18 -17.51
C GLY A 61 -14.61 -2.95 -16.82
N GLY A 62 -15.50 -2.10 -16.29
CA GLY A 62 -15.16 -0.89 -15.57
C GLY A 62 -15.02 -1.11 -14.06
N VAL A 63 -14.39 -0.15 -13.41
CA VAL A 63 -14.16 -0.14 -11.97
C VAL A 63 -14.72 1.15 -11.39
N TRP A 64 -15.48 1.08 -10.30
CA TRP A 64 -15.74 2.24 -9.49
C TRP A 64 -14.79 2.29 -8.30
N VAL A 65 -14.49 3.51 -7.84
CA VAL A 65 -13.66 3.75 -6.65
C VAL A 65 -14.33 4.75 -5.72
N ARG A 66 -14.09 4.58 -4.42
CA ARG A 66 -14.30 5.58 -3.39
C ARG A 66 -12.97 5.91 -2.75
N ASP A 67 -12.47 7.11 -3.04
CA ASP A 67 -11.15 7.55 -2.61
C ASP A 67 -11.23 8.15 -1.20
N GLY A 68 -11.00 7.33 -0.18
CA GLY A 68 -10.86 7.78 1.20
C GLY A 68 -9.43 8.15 1.59
N ILE A 69 -8.49 8.14 0.63
CA ILE A 69 -7.07 8.42 0.83
C ILE A 69 -6.69 9.71 0.09
N PRO A 70 -6.22 10.77 0.76
CA PRO A 70 -5.77 11.99 0.10
C PRO A 70 -4.65 11.75 -0.92
N MET A 71 -4.89 12.15 -2.17
CA MET A 71 -3.94 11.96 -3.26
C MET A 71 -2.74 12.92 -3.13
N GLY A 72 -1.52 12.44 -3.42
CA GLY A 72 -0.31 13.26 -3.45
C GLY A 72 0.16 13.77 -2.08
N ARG A 73 -0.26 13.12 -0.99
CA ARG A 73 0.04 13.52 0.39
C ARG A 73 0.96 12.55 1.14
N GLY A 74 1.63 11.66 0.44
CA GLY A 74 2.51 10.66 1.08
C GLY A 74 1.76 9.53 1.82
N LEU A 75 0.45 9.36 1.55
CA LEU A 75 -0.40 8.38 2.23
C LEU A 75 -0.64 7.10 1.43
N GLY A 76 0.19 6.84 0.43
CA GLY A 76 0.16 5.59 -0.34
C GLY A 76 -1.04 5.42 -1.26
N PHE A 77 -1.70 6.50 -1.72
CA PHE A 77 -2.87 6.43 -2.59
C PHE A 77 -2.64 5.55 -3.83
N SER A 78 -1.54 5.76 -4.56
CA SER A 78 -1.24 5.02 -5.80
C SER A 78 -1.08 3.52 -5.54
N GLY A 79 -0.29 3.15 -4.52
CA GLY A 79 -0.09 1.77 -4.10
C GLY A 79 -1.40 1.10 -3.67
N ALA A 80 -2.20 1.78 -2.84
CA ALA A 80 -3.50 1.28 -2.39
C ALA A 80 -4.47 1.07 -3.57
N ALA A 81 -4.52 2.00 -4.51
CA ALA A 81 -5.37 1.89 -5.69
C ALA A 81 -4.96 0.72 -6.59
N ARG A 82 -3.66 0.50 -6.82
CA ARG A 82 -3.16 -0.64 -7.59
C ARG A 82 -3.42 -1.97 -6.89
N VAL A 83 -3.21 -2.05 -5.59
CA VAL A 83 -3.56 -3.24 -4.80
C VAL A 83 -5.07 -3.52 -4.90
N GLY A 84 -5.90 -2.47 -4.75
CA GLY A 84 -7.35 -2.59 -4.87
C GLY A 84 -7.78 -3.12 -6.23
N GLY A 85 -7.23 -2.59 -7.33
CA GLY A 85 -7.50 -3.07 -8.68
C GLY A 85 -7.09 -4.53 -8.88
N ALA A 86 -5.90 -4.92 -8.42
CA ALA A 86 -5.41 -6.30 -8.53
C ALA A 86 -6.27 -7.28 -7.70
N LEU A 87 -6.62 -6.92 -6.46
CA LEU A 87 -7.53 -7.72 -5.64
C LEU A 87 -8.92 -7.83 -6.24
N LEU A 88 -9.43 -6.75 -6.86
CA LEU A 88 -10.73 -6.77 -7.51
C LEU A 88 -10.74 -7.72 -8.72
N ALA A 89 -9.65 -7.82 -9.50
CA ALA A 89 -9.52 -8.78 -10.58
C ALA A 89 -9.53 -10.23 -10.06
N ILE A 90 -8.84 -10.50 -8.95
CA ILE A 90 -8.89 -11.79 -8.28
C ILE A 90 -10.31 -12.08 -7.79
N ALA A 91 -10.96 -11.10 -7.15
CA ALA A 91 -12.33 -11.23 -6.65
C ALA A 91 -13.36 -11.47 -7.77
N GLN A 92 -13.16 -10.87 -8.95
CA GLN A 92 -13.99 -11.11 -10.13
C GLN A 92 -13.87 -12.55 -10.64
N ARG A 93 -12.67 -13.10 -10.65
CA ARG A 93 -12.36 -14.42 -11.19
C ARG A 93 -12.64 -15.56 -10.20
N GLU A 94 -12.33 -15.35 -8.91
CA GLU A 94 -12.26 -16.42 -7.91
C GLU A 94 -13.25 -16.18 -6.74
N GLY A 95 -13.93 -15.04 -6.73
CA GLY A 95 -14.85 -14.65 -5.66
C GLY A 95 -14.20 -13.83 -4.54
N ALA A 96 -15.04 -13.11 -3.80
CA ALA A 96 -14.60 -12.17 -2.76
C ALA A 96 -13.88 -12.85 -1.58
N VAL A 97 -14.21 -14.10 -1.27
CA VAL A 97 -13.54 -14.87 -0.19
C VAL A 97 -12.09 -15.17 -0.58
N ALA A 98 -11.86 -15.63 -1.80
CA ALA A 98 -10.52 -15.91 -2.32
C ALA A 98 -9.64 -14.65 -2.31
N ALA A 99 -10.19 -13.49 -2.70
CA ALA A 99 -9.46 -12.22 -2.71
C ALA A 99 -9.01 -11.74 -1.31
N ASN A 100 -9.58 -12.28 -0.24
CA ASN A 100 -9.16 -11.99 1.13
C ASN A 100 -8.07 -12.94 1.66
N SER A 101 -7.71 -13.98 0.92
CA SER A 101 -6.65 -14.90 1.31
C SER A 101 -5.29 -14.22 1.35
N ARG A 102 -4.35 -14.78 2.11
CA ARG A 102 -2.97 -14.31 2.16
C ARG A 102 -2.31 -14.41 0.79
N GLU A 103 -2.58 -15.48 0.07
CA GLU A 103 -2.06 -15.76 -1.27
C GLU A 103 -2.51 -14.68 -2.28
N ALA A 104 -3.78 -14.33 -2.27
CA ALA A 104 -4.33 -13.26 -3.11
C ALA A 104 -3.72 -11.90 -2.78
N ARG A 105 -3.54 -11.59 -1.49
CA ARG A 105 -2.89 -10.34 -1.05
C ARG A 105 -1.42 -10.27 -1.48
N LEU A 106 -0.67 -11.37 -1.41
CA LEU A 106 0.69 -11.45 -1.91
C LEU A 106 0.75 -11.37 -3.45
N ALA A 107 -0.21 -11.98 -4.14
CA ALA A 107 -0.32 -11.86 -5.61
C ALA A 107 -0.62 -10.40 -6.02
N ALA A 108 -1.55 -9.73 -5.33
CA ALA A 108 -1.85 -8.32 -5.55
C ALA A 108 -0.67 -7.42 -5.21
N PHE A 109 0.07 -7.70 -4.13
CA PHE A 109 1.32 -7.01 -3.79
C PHE A 109 2.30 -7.06 -4.97
N ARG A 110 2.61 -8.26 -5.46
CA ARG A 110 3.56 -8.43 -6.59
C ARG A 110 3.09 -7.74 -7.86
N ALA A 111 1.79 -7.85 -8.20
CA ALA A 111 1.21 -7.19 -9.36
C ALA A 111 1.31 -5.67 -9.26
N ALA A 112 0.94 -5.10 -8.11
CA ALA A 112 0.99 -3.67 -7.87
C ALA A 112 2.44 -3.13 -7.82
N THR A 113 3.38 -3.88 -7.20
CA THR A 113 4.81 -3.52 -7.16
C THR A 113 5.41 -3.42 -8.56
N ARG A 114 5.08 -4.35 -9.48
CA ARG A 114 5.54 -4.26 -10.87
C ARG A 114 5.06 -3.00 -11.59
N LEU A 115 3.85 -2.53 -11.29
CA LEU A 115 3.28 -1.32 -11.88
C LEU A 115 3.79 -0.04 -11.22
N GLU A 116 4.12 -0.09 -9.93
CA GLU A 116 4.66 1.06 -9.18
C GLU A 116 6.15 1.23 -9.41
N GLY A 117 6.87 0.14 -9.67
CA GLY A 117 8.32 0.09 -9.80
C GLY A 117 9.07 -0.08 -8.47
N HIS A 118 8.36 -0.09 -7.35
CA HIS A 118 8.91 -0.26 -5.99
C HIS A 118 7.86 -0.84 -5.03
N PRO A 119 8.28 -1.57 -3.96
CA PRO A 119 7.37 -2.26 -3.05
C PRO A 119 6.74 -1.36 -1.98
N ASP A 120 7.21 -0.15 -1.83
CA ASP A 120 6.92 0.85 -0.79
C ASP A 120 5.53 0.69 -0.12
N ASN A 121 4.67 1.68 -0.30
CA ASN A 121 3.31 1.69 0.25
C ASN A 121 2.46 0.46 -0.14
N VAL A 122 2.82 -0.23 -1.23
CA VAL A 122 2.11 -1.41 -1.75
C VAL A 122 2.07 -2.54 -0.72
N ALA A 123 3.18 -2.79 -0.01
CA ALA A 123 3.26 -3.87 0.98
C ALA A 123 2.26 -3.68 2.12
N ALA A 124 2.23 -2.48 2.73
CA ALA A 124 1.30 -2.18 3.83
C ALA A 124 -0.15 -2.14 3.35
N SER A 125 -0.40 -1.63 2.15
CA SER A 125 -1.75 -1.61 1.57
C SER A 125 -2.27 -3.02 1.25
N ALA A 126 -1.39 -3.95 0.85
CA ALA A 126 -1.77 -5.33 0.56
C ALA A 126 -1.95 -6.18 1.82
N LEU A 127 -0.99 -6.13 2.76
CA LEU A 127 -0.92 -7.05 3.89
C LEU A 127 -1.53 -6.48 5.18
N GLY A 128 -1.64 -5.16 5.28
CA GLY A 128 -2.09 -4.47 6.49
C GLY A 128 -1.06 -4.51 7.63
N GLY A 129 -1.24 -3.64 8.62
CA GLY A 129 -0.37 -3.55 9.79
C GLY A 129 1.03 -3.02 9.48
N LEU A 130 2.00 -3.34 10.34
CA LEU A 130 3.42 -3.08 10.08
C LEU A 130 3.94 -4.11 9.07
N THR A 131 4.62 -3.66 8.04
CA THR A 131 5.20 -4.53 7.02
C THR A 131 6.67 -4.20 6.78
N VAL A 132 7.43 -5.25 6.53
CA VAL A 132 8.80 -5.17 6.01
C VAL A 132 8.77 -5.71 4.59
N ALA A 133 9.37 -5.00 3.65
CA ALA A 133 9.48 -5.48 2.28
C ALA A 133 10.86 -5.19 1.68
N ALA A 134 11.28 -6.08 0.79
CA ALA A 134 12.50 -5.96 0.00
C ALA A 134 12.26 -6.65 -1.36
N GLY A 135 12.32 -5.88 -2.44
CA GLY A 135 12.00 -6.38 -3.77
C GLY A 135 10.56 -6.95 -3.87
N ASP A 136 10.44 -8.24 -4.16
CA ASP A 136 9.16 -8.97 -4.29
C ASP A 136 8.74 -9.71 -3.02
N ILE A 137 9.50 -9.57 -1.94
CA ILE A 137 9.22 -10.16 -0.64
C ILE A 137 8.56 -9.11 0.26
N ALA A 138 7.42 -9.45 0.86
CA ALA A 138 6.77 -8.64 1.88
C ALA A 138 6.28 -9.52 3.03
N ILE A 139 6.50 -9.05 4.24
CA ILE A 139 6.13 -9.74 5.48
C ILE A 139 5.37 -8.77 6.37
N ARG A 140 4.22 -9.21 6.89
CA ARG A 140 3.54 -8.50 7.97
C ARG A 140 4.21 -8.87 9.30
N VAL A 141 4.61 -7.85 10.05
CA VAL A 141 5.22 -8.00 11.38
C VAL A 141 4.10 -7.89 12.44
N PRO A 142 3.95 -8.85 13.34
CA PRO A 142 3.08 -8.69 14.49
C PRO A 142 3.54 -7.50 15.34
N ILE A 143 2.60 -6.66 15.79
CA ILE A 143 2.88 -5.56 16.71
C ILE A 143 2.08 -5.79 17.98
N ALA A 144 2.75 -5.71 19.13
CA ALA A 144 2.13 -5.78 20.45
C ALA A 144 1.75 -4.41 21.01
N VAL A 145 2.27 -3.33 20.43
CA VAL A 145 1.99 -1.98 20.89
C VAL A 145 0.59 -1.56 20.46
N HIS A 146 -0.27 -1.29 21.44
CA HIS A 146 -1.58 -0.68 21.24
C HIS A 146 -1.44 0.84 21.37
N GLY A 147 -1.59 1.56 20.27
CA GLY A 147 -1.45 3.02 20.26
C GLY A 147 -2.24 3.66 19.13
N ALA A 148 -2.39 4.98 19.20
CA ALA A 148 -2.92 5.79 18.12
C ALA A 148 -1.77 6.32 17.26
N ILE A 149 -1.98 6.36 15.95
CA ILE A 149 -1.06 6.97 15.00
C ILE A 149 -1.61 8.33 14.64
N VAL A 150 -0.83 9.37 14.94
CA VAL A 150 -1.14 10.73 14.51
C VAL A 150 -0.39 11.01 13.21
N VAL A 151 -1.14 11.34 12.17
CA VAL A 151 -0.59 11.66 10.86
C VAL A 151 -0.82 13.13 10.57
N TRP A 152 0.26 13.88 10.38
CA TRP A 152 0.17 15.23 9.85
C TRP A 152 0.17 15.19 8.32
N VAL A 153 -0.92 15.71 7.73
CA VAL A 153 -1.10 15.74 6.27
C VAL A 153 -0.81 17.14 5.77
N PRO A 154 0.27 17.36 5.00
CA PRO A 154 0.60 18.68 4.48
C PRO A 154 -0.43 19.15 3.44
N GLN A 155 -0.63 20.46 3.34
CA GLN A 155 -1.51 21.04 2.33
C GLN A 155 -0.92 20.93 0.92
N ASN A 156 0.40 20.97 0.80
CA ASN A 156 1.10 20.86 -0.48
C ASN A 156 1.27 19.40 -0.90
N SER A 157 1.11 19.12 -2.19
CA SER A 157 1.43 17.81 -2.74
C SER A 157 2.94 17.66 -2.90
N THR A 158 3.46 16.46 -2.64
CA THR A 158 4.87 16.12 -2.83
C THR A 158 4.99 14.94 -3.78
N SER A 159 5.80 15.07 -4.82
CA SER A 159 6.12 13.96 -5.71
C SER A 159 7.22 13.08 -5.09
N THR A 160 6.99 11.77 -5.01
CA THR A 160 8.00 10.80 -4.57
C THR A 160 9.26 10.89 -5.45
N LYS A 161 9.08 11.08 -6.76
CA LYS A 161 10.20 11.23 -7.71
C LYS A 161 11.05 12.46 -7.38
N GLU A 162 10.41 13.59 -7.14
CA GLU A 162 11.12 14.83 -6.78
C GLU A 162 11.83 14.71 -5.43
N SER A 163 11.20 14.07 -4.44
CA SER A 163 11.82 13.85 -3.14
C SER A 163 13.06 12.97 -3.25
N ARG A 164 13.04 11.93 -4.08
CA ARG A 164 14.19 11.04 -4.30
C ARG A 164 15.37 11.74 -5.00
N THR A 165 15.12 12.69 -5.88
CA THR A 165 16.22 13.44 -6.54
C THR A 165 17.00 14.36 -5.58
N LYS A 166 16.43 14.65 -4.42
CA LYS A 166 17.08 15.48 -3.38
C LYS A 166 17.95 14.65 -2.42
N LEU A 167 17.93 13.33 -2.53
CA LEU A 167 18.74 12.44 -1.69
C LEU A 167 20.19 12.42 -2.18
N ALA A 168 21.12 12.32 -1.24
CA ALA A 168 22.54 12.11 -1.56
C ALA A 168 22.73 10.76 -2.28
N PRO A 169 23.58 10.68 -3.32
CA PRO A 169 23.81 9.45 -4.06
C PRO A 169 24.59 8.40 -3.25
N SER A 170 25.23 8.80 -2.17
CA SER A 170 25.98 7.92 -1.26
C SER A 170 25.90 8.43 0.17
N ILE A 171 26.09 7.53 1.12
CA ILE A 171 26.15 7.83 2.55
C ILE A 171 27.38 7.18 3.17
N ALA A 172 27.85 7.71 4.31
CA ALA A 172 28.98 7.14 5.01
C ALA A 172 28.60 5.75 5.61
N LEU A 173 29.56 4.84 5.67
CA LEU A 173 29.35 3.47 6.16
C LEU A 173 28.79 3.45 7.60
N HIS A 174 29.26 4.34 8.47
CA HIS A 174 28.77 4.41 9.86
C HIS A 174 27.29 4.84 9.92
N ASP A 175 26.84 5.75 9.04
CA ASP A 175 25.43 6.16 8.97
C ASP A 175 24.55 5.03 8.45
N ALA A 176 25.03 4.28 7.44
CA ALA A 176 24.35 3.09 6.94
C ALA A 176 24.21 2.03 8.04
N ALA A 177 25.29 1.72 8.75
CA ALA A 177 25.28 0.76 9.86
C ALA A 177 24.37 1.20 11.02
N PHE A 178 24.40 2.50 11.37
CA PHE A 178 23.52 3.08 12.38
C PHE A 178 22.05 2.89 11.99
N ASN A 179 21.71 3.18 10.73
CA ASN A 179 20.32 3.10 10.25
C ASN A 179 19.81 1.64 10.22
N VAL A 180 20.63 0.69 9.76
CA VAL A 180 20.31 -0.74 9.78
C VAL A 180 20.04 -1.22 11.21
N ALA A 181 20.90 -0.85 12.16
CA ALA A 181 20.74 -1.21 13.58
C ALA A 181 19.41 -0.65 14.15
N ARG A 182 19.08 0.61 13.84
CA ARG A 182 17.82 1.24 14.31
C ARG A 182 16.58 0.59 13.68
N SER A 183 16.64 0.20 12.41
CA SER A 183 15.54 -0.51 11.75
C SER A 183 15.31 -1.88 12.40
N ALA A 184 16.38 -2.64 12.68
CA ALA A 184 16.29 -3.93 13.35
C ALA A 184 15.72 -3.80 14.77
N LEU A 185 16.20 -2.84 15.54
CA LEU A 185 15.68 -2.56 16.90
C LEU A 185 14.21 -2.12 16.87
N PHE A 186 13.80 -1.30 15.91
CA PHE A 186 12.41 -0.88 15.76
C PHE A 186 11.48 -2.07 15.58
N VAL A 187 11.84 -3.01 14.70
CA VAL A 187 11.04 -4.21 14.44
C VAL A 187 10.99 -5.11 15.69
N GLU A 188 12.12 -5.31 16.37
CA GLU A 188 12.18 -6.17 17.56
C GLU A 188 11.44 -5.58 18.76
N ILE A 189 11.57 -4.29 19.03
CA ILE A 189 10.81 -3.60 20.09
C ILE A 189 9.31 -3.70 19.83
N GLY A 190 8.87 -3.57 18.57
CA GLY A 190 7.47 -3.75 18.19
C GLY A 190 6.94 -5.16 18.47
N ARG A 191 7.80 -6.18 18.45
CA ARG A 191 7.47 -7.59 18.71
C ARG A 191 7.59 -8.00 20.17
N ALA A 192 8.45 -7.35 20.96
CA ALA A 192 8.90 -7.80 22.27
C ALA A 192 7.80 -7.88 23.37
N HIS A 193 6.56 -7.54 23.04
CA HIS A 193 5.42 -7.57 23.97
C HIS A 193 4.28 -8.47 23.46
N VAL A 194 4.57 -9.41 22.56
CA VAL A 194 3.62 -10.44 22.09
C VAL A 194 3.74 -11.69 22.94
#